data_b4b8609aa94da9a7b6d1a67b896180fe
#
_entry.id   b4b8609aa94da9a7b6d1a67b896180fe
#
_cell.length_a   1.000
_cell.length_b   1.000
_cell.length_c   1.000
_cell.angle_alpha   90.00
_cell.angle_beta   90.00
_cell.angle_gamma   90.00
#
_symmetry.space_group_name_H-M   'P 1'
#
loop_
_entity.id
_entity.type
_entity.pdbx_description
1 polymer ?
#
loop_
_entity_poly.entity_id
_entity_poly.type
_entity_poly.pdbx_seq_one_letter_code
_entity_poly.pdbx_strand_id
1 'polypeptide(L)'
;MKLGELFEQAVEELSKAKVETPRLDAEILFMDTLSLAKSDFVLQKSRDLSDDEAAKLKELVDLRAKRMPVSRIIGKRGFWKYTFALNENTLDPRADSETLIEAVVKDYDKAAKVRILDLGTGSGCLLLSLLGDLVNAKGVGIDTSVGAVDMAKENAEANGLSDRATFVPVDWRDGEILGNLGKFDVVVANPPYIPLADIEGLKPEVKDYDPMLALAGGDDGLLSYRQIAMVLPLVLDAGGAFYAEIGKDKEERVKEIFTKSGYAFKKEYKDLGGIIRVLKFLSP
;
A
#
# COMPACT_ATOMS: atom_id res chain seq x y z
N MET A 1 19.85 22.66 23.21
CA MET A 1 19.74 21.19 23.48
C MET A 1 20.48 20.43 22.40
N LYS A 2 21.24 19.40 22.75
CA LYS A 2 21.95 18.60 21.73
C LYS A 2 21.06 17.61 21.05
N LEU A 3 21.29 17.40 19.74
CA LEU A 3 20.53 16.43 18.92
C LEU A 3 20.47 15.04 19.57
N GLY A 4 21.61 14.54 20.04
CA GLY A 4 21.65 13.22 20.69
C GLY A 4 20.88 13.15 22.00
N GLU A 5 20.86 14.23 22.79
CA GLU A 5 20.09 14.28 24.05
C GLU A 5 18.58 14.22 23.78
N LEU A 6 18.10 15.04 22.83
CA LEU A 6 16.68 15.02 22.45
C LEU A 6 16.27 13.69 21.83
N PHE A 7 17.15 13.08 21.03
CA PHE A 7 16.91 11.78 20.43
C PHE A 7 16.72 10.68 21.49
N GLU A 8 17.60 10.59 22.50
CA GLU A 8 17.43 9.57 23.55
C GLU A 8 16.18 9.84 24.42
N GLN A 9 15.81 11.10 24.66
CA GLN A 9 14.53 11.45 25.30
C GLN A 9 13.33 10.97 24.46
N ALA A 10 13.36 11.18 23.14
CA ALA A 10 12.32 10.71 22.23
C ALA A 10 12.19 9.19 22.26
N VAL A 11 13.31 8.46 22.24
CA VAL A 11 13.30 6.98 22.32
C VAL A 11 12.66 6.50 23.63
N GLU A 12 12.99 7.17 24.75
CA GLU A 12 12.40 6.82 26.06
C GLU A 12 10.89 7.08 26.08
N GLU A 13 10.45 8.22 25.56
CA GLU A 13 9.04 8.60 25.46
C GLU A 13 8.23 7.61 24.61
N LEU A 14 8.71 7.30 23.39
CA LEU A 14 8.07 6.32 22.51
C LEU A 14 8.05 4.91 23.12
N SER A 15 9.08 4.55 23.89
CA SER A 15 9.13 3.28 24.62
C SER A 15 8.04 3.23 25.70
N LYS A 16 7.84 4.30 26.47
CA LYS A 16 6.77 4.43 27.47
C LYS A 16 5.39 4.35 26.82
N ALA A 17 5.24 4.89 25.60
CA ALA A 17 4.02 4.82 24.79
C ALA A 17 3.81 3.43 24.13
N LYS A 18 4.67 2.44 24.41
CA LYS A 18 4.61 1.07 23.86
C LYS A 18 4.66 1.01 22.35
N VAL A 19 5.39 1.93 21.71
CA VAL A 19 5.73 1.87 20.30
C VAL A 19 6.67 0.67 20.08
N GLU A 20 6.44 -0.13 19.05
CA GLU A 20 7.20 -1.38 18.84
C GLU A 20 8.67 -1.12 18.44
N THR A 21 8.91 -0.06 17.69
CA THR A 21 10.24 0.31 17.14
C THR A 21 10.66 1.72 17.53
N PRO A 22 10.72 2.04 18.85
CA PRO A 22 10.84 3.43 19.32
C PRO A 22 12.10 4.13 18.81
N ARG A 23 13.25 3.42 18.76
CA ARG A 23 14.52 3.97 18.27
C ARG A 23 14.52 4.20 16.75
N LEU A 24 13.97 3.25 15.99
CA LEU A 24 13.86 3.38 14.54
C LEU A 24 12.90 4.50 14.15
N ASP A 25 11.77 4.57 14.83
CA ASP A 25 10.74 5.59 14.57
C ASP A 25 11.28 6.99 14.87
N ALA A 26 11.96 7.18 16.03
CA ALA A 26 12.64 8.42 16.35
C ALA A 26 13.73 8.77 15.32
N GLU A 27 14.55 7.78 14.89
CA GLU A 27 15.60 7.98 13.89
C GLU A 27 15.01 8.52 12.57
N ILE A 28 13.93 7.92 12.09
CA ILE A 28 13.27 8.34 10.85
C ILE A 28 12.70 9.76 10.99
N LEU A 29 11.98 10.06 12.07
CA LEU A 29 11.41 11.39 12.31
C LEU A 29 12.48 12.47 12.36
N PHE A 30 13.59 12.22 13.07
CA PHE A 30 14.70 13.17 13.20
C PHE A 30 15.41 13.39 11.87
N MET A 31 15.72 12.31 11.16
CA MET A 31 16.38 12.36 9.85
C MET A 31 15.54 13.11 8.81
N ASP A 32 14.25 12.82 8.73
CA ASP A 32 13.34 13.48 7.78
C ASP A 32 13.21 14.98 8.10
N THR A 33 12.95 15.32 9.37
CA THR A 33 12.75 16.72 9.80
C THR A 33 14.00 17.56 9.57
N LEU A 34 15.18 17.01 9.84
CA LEU A 34 16.45 17.73 9.72
C LEU A 34 17.12 17.56 8.36
N SER A 35 16.48 16.83 7.43
CA SER A 35 17.02 16.49 6.11
C SER A 35 18.42 15.87 6.18
N LEU A 36 18.65 14.96 7.14
CA LEU A 36 19.93 14.30 7.37
C LEU A 36 19.97 12.90 6.76
N ALA A 37 21.06 12.56 6.11
CA ALA A 37 21.38 11.17 5.82
C ALA A 37 21.74 10.41 7.11
N LYS A 38 21.63 9.09 7.12
CA LYS A 38 21.91 8.25 8.30
C LYS A 38 23.32 8.45 8.84
N SER A 39 24.33 8.56 7.97
CA SER A 39 25.72 8.87 8.35
C SER A 39 25.82 10.19 9.08
N ASP A 40 25.18 11.23 8.55
CA ASP A 40 25.24 12.59 9.10
C ASP A 40 24.52 12.66 10.46
N PHE A 41 23.38 11.97 10.59
CA PHE A 41 22.67 11.88 11.86
C PHE A 41 23.56 11.27 12.97
N VAL A 42 24.32 10.21 12.65
CA VAL A 42 25.23 9.59 13.61
C VAL A 42 26.39 10.53 13.98
N LEU A 43 26.97 11.23 13.01
CA LEU A 43 28.12 12.11 13.22
C LEU A 43 27.73 13.42 13.94
N GLN A 44 26.50 13.89 13.76
CA GLN A 44 26.05 15.19 14.28
C GLN A 44 25.32 15.11 15.63
N LYS A 45 25.41 14.02 16.37
CA LYS A 45 24.74 13.87 17.69
C LYS A 45 25.14 14.94 18.71
N SER A 46 26.30 15.53 18.59
CA SER A 46 26.77 16.63 19.44
C SER A 46 26.33 18.03 18.94
N ARG A 47 25.67 18.13 17.80
CA ARG A 47 25.15 19.38 17.23
C ARG A 47 24.13 20.00 18.18
N ASP A 48 24.19 21.32 18.37
CA ASP A 48 23.14 22.06 19.03
C ASP A 48 21.95 22.29 18.06
N LEU A 49 20.77 21.97 18.51
CA LEU A 49 19.51 22.25 17.79
C LEU A 49 19.07 23.68 18.07
N SER A 50 18.48 24.33 17.08
CA SER A 50 17.72 25.56 17.31
C SER A 50 16.45 25.26 18.14
N ASP A 51 15.87 26.30 18.71
CA ASP A 51 14.62 26.15 19.48
C ASP A 51 13.47 25.66 18.59
N ASP A 52 13.41 26.12 17.34
CA ASP A 52 12.39 25.70 16.36
C ASP A 52 12.56 24.23 15.95
N GLU A 53 13.80 23.78 15.68
CA GLU A 53 14.09 22.37 15.38
C GLU A 53 13.68 21.47 16.55
N ALA A 54 14.07 21.87 17.77
CA ALA A 54 13.76 21.10 18.97
C ALA A 54 12.24 21.05 19.24
N ALA A 55 11.53 22.17 19.05
CA ALA A 55 10.07 22.24 19.21
C ALA A 55 9.38 21.34 18.19
N LYS A 56 9.77 21.43 16.90
CA LYS A 56 9.19 20.61 15.84
C LYS A 56 9.41 19.11 16.07
N LEU A 57 10.61 18.70 16.44
CA LEU A 57 10.92 17.30 16.73
C LEU A 57 10.07 16.77 17.89
N LYS A 58 9.87 17.56 18.96
CA LYS A 58 9.02 17.17 20.09
C LYS A 58 7.57 16.99 19.65
N GLU A 59 7.02 17.93 18.86
CA GLU A 59 5.68 17.80 18.29
C GLU A 59 5.48 16.48 17.55
N LEU A 60 6.44 16.09 16.69
CA LEU A 60 6.35 14.86 15.91
C LEU A 60 6.49 13.60 16.79
N VAL A 61 7.33 13.66 17.82
CA VAL A 61 7.44 12.58 18.83
C VAL A 61 6.13 12.43 19.60
N ASP A 62 5.49 13.54 20.02
CA ASP A 62 4.18 13.53 20.67
C ASP A 62 3.09 12.87 19.80
N LEU A 63 3.10 13.17 18.47
CA LEU A 63 2.19 12.52 17.53
C LEU A 63 2.44 10.99 17.46
N ARG A 64 3.71 10.58 17.40
CA ARG A 64 4.06 9.16 17.38
C ARG A 64 3.73 8.47 18.71
N ALA A 65 3.92 9.14 19.84
CA ALA A 65 3.52 8.63 21.16
C ALA A 65 2.00 8.41 21.26
N LYS A 66 1.19 9.20 20.53
CA LYS A 66 -0.25 8.97 20.34
C LYS A 66 -0.56 7.87 19.32
N ARG A 67 0.43 7.10 18.92
CA ARG A 67 0.34 5.94 18.02
C ARG A 67 0.12 6.29 16.53
N MET A 68 0.23 7.58 16.13
CA MET A 68 0.21 7.93 14.70
C MET A 68 1.42 7.28 14.00
N PRO A 69 1.24 6.56 12.88
CA PRO A 69 2.35 5.96 12.13
C PRO A 69 3.36 7.00 11.65
N VAL A 70 4.64 6.65 11.64
CA VAL A 70 5.72 7.54 11.14
C VAL A 70 5.41 8.01 9.72
N SER A 71 4.96 7.12 8.84
CA SER A 71 4.55 7.44 7.46
C SER A 71 3.47 8.52 7.38
N ARG A 72 2.50 8.51 8.31
CA ARG A 72 1.44 9.53 8.41
C ARG A 72 1.98 10.85 8.94
N ILE A 73 2.92 10.81 9.89
CA ILE A 73 3.55 12.01 10.45
C ILE A 73 4.40 12.74 9.40
N ILE A 74 5.18 11.99 8.61
CA ILE A 74 6.04 12.56 7.56
C ILE A 74 5.32 12.72 6.21
N GLY A 75 4.09 12.18 6.08
CA GLY A 75 3.26 12.28 4.89
C GLY A 75 3.70 11.42 3.71
N LYS A 76 4.63 10.47 3.91
CA LYS A 76 5.16 9.62 2.83
C LYS A 76 5.63 8.25 3.30
N ARG A 77 5.68 7.29 2.38
CA ARG A 77 6.13 5.91 2.60
C ARG A 77 7.05 5.44 1.48
N GLY A 78 8.19 4.86 1.83
CA GLY A 78 8.98 4.06 0.89
C GLY A 78 8.30 2.72 0.64
N PHE A 79 8.10 2.36 -0.62
CA PHE A 79 7.53 1.08 -1.02
C PHE A 79 8.16 0.66 -2.35
N TRP A 80 8.63 -0.59 -2.43
CA TRP A 80 9.38 -1.09 -3.57
C TRP A 80 10.58 -0.19 -3.89
N LYS A 81 10.63 0.43 -5.05
CA LYS A 81 11.71 1.31 -5.52
C LYS A 81 11.37 2.80 -5.44
N TYR A 82 10.23 3.15 -4.90
CA TYR A 82 9.65 4.48 -4.95
C TYR A 82 9.30 5.03 -3.57
N THR A 83 9.04 6.32 -3.51
CA THR A 83 8.45 6.98 -2.36
C THR A 83 7.07 7.48 -2.76
N PHE A 84 6.08 7.16 -1.94
CA PHE A 84 4.68 7.54 -2.16
C PHE A 84 4.23 8.52 -1.09
N ALA A 85 3.66 9.64 -1.50
CA ALA A 85 2.93 10.53 -0.62
C ALA A 85 1.63 9.86 -0.16
N LEU A 86 1.19 10.18 1.06
CA LEU A 86 0.01 9.61 1.69
C LEU A 86 -0.89 10.72 2.21
N ASN A 87 -2.21 10.50 2.14
CA ASN A 87 -3.22 11.30 2.79
C ASN A 87 -4.18 10.42 3.61
N GLU A 88 -5.16 10.99 4.27
CA GLU A 88 -6.14 10.27 5.08
C GLU A 88 -7.03 9.29 4.29
N ASN A 89 -7.04 9.41 2.95
CA ASN A 89 -7.86 8.57 2.07
C ASN A 89 -7.11 7.34 1.53
N THR A 90 -5.80 7.22 1.79
CA THR A 90 -4.98 6.12 1.26
C THR A 90 -4.57 5.15 2.37
N LEU A 91 -4.54 3.86 2.08
CA LEU A 91 -3.88 2.88 2.94
C LEU A 91 -2.37 3.17 2.99
N ASP A 92 -1.76 3.07 4.19
CA ASP A 92 -0.29 3.07 4.30
C ASP A 92 0.27 1.79 3.64
N PRO A 93 1.07 1.86 2.55
CA PRO A 93 1.57 0.68 1.85
C PRO A 93 2.30 -0.29 2.77
N ARG A 94 1.95 -1.58 2.68
CA ARG A 94 2.53 -2.64 3.51
C ARG A 94 3.66 -3.38 2.78
N ALA A 95 4.73 -3.68 3.48
CA ALA A 95 5.85 -4.43 2.90
C ALA A 95 5.41 -5.79 2.32
N ASP A 96 4.41 -6.44 2.93
CA ASP A 96 3.87 -7.71 2.46
C ASP A 96 3.27 -7.60 1.05
N SER A 97 2.74 -6.43 0.67
CA SER A 97 2.17 -6.15 -0.66
C SER A 97 3.24 -6.12 -1.76
N GLU A 98 4.53 -5.97 -1.42
CA GLU A 98 5.63 -6.10 -2.39
C GLU A 98 5.69 -7.51 -3.01
N THR A 99 5.16 -8.51 -2.31
CA THR A 99 4.99 -9.88 -2.83
C THR A 99 4.13 -9.90 -4.09
N LEU A 100 3.12 -9.01 -4.20
CA LEU A 100 2.29 -8.90 -5.40
C LEU A 100 3.09 -8.35 -6.58
N ILE A 101 3.91 -7.33 -6.34
CA ILE A 101 4.81 -6.78 -7.37
C ILE A 101 5.76 -7.86 -7.87
N GLU A 102 6.43 -8.57 -6.94
CA GLU A 102 7.33 -9.68 -7.31
C GLU A 102 6.63 -10.77 -8.12
N ALA A 103 5.39 -11.12 -7.76
CA ALA A 103 4.63 -12.15 -8.43
C ALA A 103 4.36 -11.78 -9.89
N VAL A 104 3.94 -10.54 -10.15
CA VAL A 104 3.68 -10.06 -11.52
C VAL A 104 4.98 -9.91 -12.30
N VAL A 105 6.00 -9.26 -11.74
CA VAL A 105 7.28 -9.01 -12.44
C VAL A 105 8.01 -10.31 -12.81
N LYS A 106 7.86 -11.38 -12.02
CA LYS A 106 8.43 -12.71 -12.35
C LYS A 106 7.74 -13.39 -13.54
N ASP A 107 6.48 -13.06 -13.79
CA ASP A 107 5.67 -13.71 -14.82
C ASP A 107 5.70 -13.01 -16.18
N TYR A 108 6.21 -11.76 -16.24
CA TYR A 108 6.26 -10.94 -17.46
C TYR A 108 7.68 -10.46 -17.75
N ASP A 109 8.02 -10.41 -19.05
CA ASP A 109 9.25 -9.74 -19.50
C ASP A 109 9.18 -8.23 -19.20
N LYS A 110 10.32 -7.62 -18.84
CA LYS A 110 10.39 -6.18 -18.55
C LYS A 110 9.91 -5.30 -19.70
N ALA A 111 10.04 -5.77 -20.93
CA ALA A 111 9.60 -5.07 -22.14
C ALA A 111 8.19 -5.46 -22.59
N ALA A 112 7.46 -6.27 -21.81
CA ALA A 112 6.10 -6.67 -22.13
C ALA A 112 5.18 -5.46 -22.30
N LYS A 113 4.39 -5.47 -23.37
CA LYS A 113 3.37 -4.44 -23.65
C LYS A 113 2.04 -4.90 -23.10
N VAL A 114 1.88 -4.83 -21.79
CA VAL A 114 0.66 -5.26 -21.10
C VAL A 114 -0.12 -4.08 -20.56
N ARG A 115 -1.44 -4.23 -20.54
CA ARG A 115 -2.36 -3.31 -19.88
C ARG A 115 -2.70 -3.84 -18.49
N ILE A 116 -2.48 -3.03 -17.47
CA ILE A 116 -2.69 -3.40 -16.07
C ILE A 116 -3.85 -2.61 -15.49
N LEU A 117 -4.77 -3.27 -14.80
CA LEU A 117 -5.80 -2.64 -13.97
C LEU A 117 -5.49 -2.90 -12.50
N ASP A 118 -5.52 -1.85 -11.69
CA ASP A 118 -5.37 -1.92 -10.23
C ASP A 118 -6.71 -1.54 -9.57
N LEU A 119 -7.33 -2.52 -8.91
CA LEU A 119 -8.64 -2.36 -8.26
C LEU A 119 -8.45 -1.96 -6.79
N GLY A 120 -8.87 -0.74 -6.43
CA GLY A 120 -8.62 -0.15 -5.11
C GLY A 120 -7.18 0.37 -5.01
N THR A 121 -6.81 1.24 -5.95
CA THR A 121 -5.41 1.65 -6.16
C THR A 121 -4.79 2.43 -5.00
N GLY A 122 -5.61 3.06 -4.13
CA GLY A 122 -5.15 3.86 -2.99
C GLY A 122 -4.15 4.94 -3.41
N SER A 123 -2.94 4.87 -2.89
CA SER A 123 -1.84 5.79 -3.26
C SER A 123 -1.24 5.54 -4.65
N GLY A 124 -1.71 4.54 -5.38
CA GLY A 124 -1.15 4.10 -6.66
C GLY A 124 0.09 3.21 -6.52
N CYS A 125 0.48 2.83 -5.31
CA CYS A 125 1.77 2.19 -5.04
C CYS A 125 1.95 0.87 -5.79
N LEU A 126 0.92 0.03 -5.93
CA LEU A 126 1.00 -1.23 -6.67
C LEU A 126 1.16 -0.96 -8.17
N LEU A 127 0.24 -0.20 -8.76
CA LEU A 127 0.28 0.09 -10.19
C LEU A 127 1.57 0.78 -10.61
N LEU A 128 1.96 1.83 -9.91
CA LEU A 128 3.16 2.61 -10.25
C LEU A 128 4.45 1.78 -10.09
N SER A 129 4.53 0.92 -9.08
CA SER A 129 5.66 0.00 -8.92
C SER A 129 5.75 -1.01 -10.07
N LEU A 130 4.62 -1.56 -10.51
CA LEU A 130 4.56 -2.45 -11.67
C LEU A 130 4.98 -1.74 -12.96
N LEU A 131 4.47 -0.52 -13.20
CA LEU A 131 4.84 0.27 -14.38
C LEU A 131 6.31 0.68 -14.38
N GLY A 132 6.92 0.84 -13.19
CA GLY A 132 8.34 1.11 -13.06
C GLY A 132 9.22 -0.05 -13.52
N ASP A 133 8.80 -1.28 -13.26
CA ASP A 133 9.54 -2.48 -13.65
C ASP A 133 9.18 -2.97 -15.07
N LEU A 134 7.93 -2.82 -15.49
CA LEU A 134 7.46 -3.20 -16.83
C LEU A 134 7.43 -1.94 -17.74
N VAL A 135 8.56 -1.65 -18.33
CA VAL A 135 8.84 -0.35 -18.97
C VAL A 135 7.91 0.03 -20.13
N ASN A 136 7.29 -0.95 -20.80
CA ASN A 136 6.35 -0.73 -21.90
C ASN A 136 4.88 -0.95 -21.48
N ALA A 137 4.63 -1.29 -20.23
CA ALA A 137 3.27 -1.45 -19.73
C ALA A 137 2.58 -0.09 -19.55
N LYS A 138 1.25 -0.11 -19.65
CA LYS A 138 0.35 1.00 -19.29
C LYS A 138 -0.68 0.50 -18.31
N GLY A 139 -1.19 1.38 -17.46
CA GLY A 139 -2.15 0.94 -16.46
C GLY A 139 -3.22 1.96 -16.13
N VAL A 140 -4.30 1.43 -15.58
CA VAL A 140 -5.40 2.19 -14.99
C VAL A 140 -5.52 1.78 -13.52
N GLY A 141 -5.54 2.74 -12.63
CA GLY A 141 -5.88 2.54 -11.22
C GLY A 141 -7.27 3.10 -10.94
N ILE A 142 -8.09 2.35 -10.26
CA ILE A 142 -9.41 2.83 -9.81
C ILE A 142 -9.53 2.78 -8.29
N ASP A 143 -10.25 3.74 -7.75
CA ASP A 143 -10.61 3.79 -6.32
C ASP A 143 -11.94 4.50 -6.15
N THR A 144 -12.69 4.17 -5.12
CA THR A 144 -13.93 4.87 -4.78
C THR A 144 -13.69 6.25 -4.18
N SER A 145 -12.52 6.44 -3.55
CA SER A 145 -12.12 7.70 -2.93
C SER A 145 -11.49 8.65 -3.96
N VAL A 146 -12.12 9.79 -4.19
CA VAL A 146 -11.53 10.86 -5.02
C VAL A 146 -10.18 11.31 -4.45
N GLY A 147 -10.06 11.44 -3.11
CA GLY A 147 -8.80 11.83 -2.46
C GLY A 147 -7.68 10.80 -2.62
N ALA A 148 -8.00 9.49 -2.73
CA ALA A 148 -7.03 8.46 -3.06
C ALA A 148 -6.57 8.56 -4.52
N VAL A 149 -7.53 8.76 -5.45
CA VAL A 149 -7.23 8.94 -6.88
C VAL A 149 -6.35 10.17 -7.13
N ASP A 150 -6.61 11.28 -6.45
CA ASP A 150 -5.81 12.50 -6.59
C ASP A 150 -4.40 12.28 -6.04
N MET A 151 -4.26 11.62 -4.89
CA MET A 151 -2.95 11.22 -4.36
C MET A 151 -2.18 10.28 -5.30
N ALA A 152 -2.86 9.33 -5.94
CA ALA A 152 -2.24 8.43 -6.92
C ALA A 152 -1.72 9.19 -8.16
N LYS A 153 -2.44 10.23 -8.62
CA LYS A 153 -1.97 11.12 -9.70
C LYS A 153 -0.74 11.91 -9.30
N GLU A 154 -0.74 12.51 -8.11
CA GLU A 154 0.43 13.21 -7.56
C GLU A 154 1.65 12.29 -7.46
N ASN A 155 1.45 11.06 -6.99
CA ASN A 155 2.49 10.05 -6.92
C ASN A 155 3.01 9.63 -8.30
N ALA A 156 2.13 9.54 -9.30
CA ALA A 156 2.54 9.24 -10.68
C ALA A 156 3.42 10.37 -11.25
N GLU A 157 3.07 11.61 -11.01
CA GLU A 157 3.85 12.77 -11.42
C GLU A 157 5.21 12.80 -10.71
N ALA A 158 5.22 12.68 -9.39
CA ALA A 158 6.44 12.69 -8.58
C ALA A 158 7.43 11.58 -8.97
N ASN A 159 6.93 10.43 -9.43
CA ASN A 159 7.74 9.29 -9.85
C ASN A 159 7.96 9.20 -11.38
N GLY A 160 7.50 10.19 -12.16
CA GLY A 160 7.73 10.25 -13.62
C GLY A 160 6.99 9.18 -14.42
N LEU A 161 5.79 8.76 -13.97
CA LEU A 161 5.00 7.68 -14.56
C LEU A 161 3.64 8.13 -15.12
N SER A 162 3.32 9.43 -15.10
CA SER A 162 2.02 9.99 -15.52
C SER A 162 1.65 9.66 -16.96
N ASP A 163 2.62 9.54 -17.87
CA ASP A 163 2.36 9.20 -19.29
C ASP A 163 1.86 7.76 -19.49
N ARG A 164 2.00 6.91 -18.47
CA ARG A 164 1.67 5.47 -18.54
C ARG A 164 0.62 5.02 -17.53
N ALA A 165 0.28 5.88 -16.57
CA ALA A 165 -0.71 5.62 -15.53
C ALA A 165 -1.91 6.58 -15.69
N THR A 166 -3.12 6.05 -15.59
CA THR A 166 -4.36 6.82 -15.51
C THR A 166 -5.09 6.41 -14.23
N PHE A 167 -5.65 7.39 -13.50
CA PHE A 167 -6.40 7.13 -12.27
C PHE A 167 -7.79 7.71 -12.36
N VAL A 168 -8.81 6.88 -12.02
CA VAL A 168 -10.23 7.21 -12.19
C VAL A 168 -10.99 6.92 -10.88
N PRO A 169 -11.81 7.87 -10.39
CA PRO A 169 -12.64 7.64 -9.23
C PRO A 169 -13.86 6.78 -9.64
N VAL A 170 -13.78 5.47 -9.40
CA VAL A 170 -14.80 4.49 -9.77
C VAL A 170 -14.93 3.44 -8.69
N ASP A 171 -16.16 3.12 -8.34
CA ASP A 171 -16.47 1.91 -7.57
C ASP A 171 -16.40 0.70 -8.50
N TRP A 172 -15.63 -0.31 -8.16
CA TRP A 172 -15.56 -1.54 -8.97
C TRP A 172 -16.91 -2.27 -9.12
N ARG A 173 -17.90 -1.93 -8.29
CA ARG A 173 -19.28 -2.45 -8.42
C ARG A 173 -20.06 -1.81 -9.57
N ASP A 174 -19.59 -0.70 -10.11
CA ASP A 174 -20.18 -0.06 -11.27
C ASP A 174 -19.71 -0.74 -12.55
N GLY A 175 -20.45 -1.81 -12.93
CA GLY A 175 -20.10 -2.62 -14.09
C GLY A 175 -20.18 -1.88 -15.43
N GLU A 176 -21.00 -0.82 -15.55
CA GLU A 176 -21.08 -0.01 -16.76
C GLU A 176 -19.82 0.79 -16.97
N ILE A 177 -19.37 1.52 -15.94
CA ILE A 177 -18.14 2.31 -16.02
C ILE A 177 -16.93 1.39 -16.21
N LEU A 178 -16.84 0.28 -15.46
CA LEU A 178 -15.77 -0.70 -15.63
C LEU A 178 -15.67 -1.25 -17.04
N GLY A 179 -16.80 -1.63 -17.64
CA GLY A 179 -16.83 -2.15 -19.01
C GLY A 179 -16.30 -1.14 -20.04
N ASN A 180 -16.49 0.15 -19.80
CA ASN A 180 -15.99 1.22 -20.66
C ASN A 180 -14.46 1.44 -20.55
N LEU A 181 -13.78 0.92 -19.52
CA LEU A 181 -12.32 0.96 -19.41
C LEU A 181 -11.64 0.00 -20.42
N GLY A 182 -12.41 -0.96 -20.96
CA GLY A 182 -11.92 -1.99 -21.87
C GLY A 182 -11.25 -3.15 -21.13
N LYS A 183 -10.50 -3.97 -21.86
CA LYS A 183 -9.87 -5.19 -21.34
C LYS A 183 -8.43 -4.98 -20.95
N PHE A 184 -7.98 -5.79 -19.98
CA PHE A 184 -6.64 -5.76 -19.40
C PHE A 184 -6.01 -7.16 -19.42
N ASP A 185 -4.71 -7.22 -19.70
CA ASP A 185 -3.92 -8.45 -19.66
C ASP A 185 -3.70 -8.91 -18.22
N VAL A 186 -3.57 -7.92 -17.32
CA VAL A 186 -3.31 -8.14 -15.90
C VAL A 186 -4.26 -7.30 -15.06
N VAL A 187 -4.91 -7.94 -14.10
CA VAL A 187 -5.66 -7.24 -13.04
C VAL A 187 -4.98 -7.55 -11.72
N VAL A 188 -4.76 -6.54 -10.91
CA VAL A 188 -4.22 -6.67 -9.55
C VAL A 188 -5.20 -6.07 -8.54
N ALA A 189 -5.21 -6.60 -7.32
CA ALA A 189 -5.99 -6.03 -6.24
C ALA A 189 -5.36 -6.35 -4.88
N ASN A 190 -5.31 -5.35 -4.00
CA ASN A 190 -5.17 -5.53 -2.56
C ASN A 190 -6.47 -5.04 -1.91
N PRO A 191 -7.53 -5.84 -1.93
CA PRO A 191 -8.84 -5.39 -1.47
C PRO A 191 -8.94 -5.47 0.06
N PRO A 192 -9.85 -4.71 0.69
CA PRO A 192 -10.11 -4.84 2.11
C PRO A 192 -10.56 -6.27 2.46
N TYR A 193 -9.89 -6.87 3.45
CA TYR A 193 -10.08 -8.28 3.81
C TYR A 193 -10.24 -8.54 5.32
N ILE A 194 -10.31 -7.50 6.15
CA ILE A 194 -10.45 -7.65 7.60
C ILE A 194 -11.93 -7.82 7.95
N PRO A 195 -12.33 -8.89 8.65
CA PRO A 195 -13.69 -9.03 9.17
C PRO A 195 -14.07 -7.84 10.04
N LEU A 196 -15.31 -7.36 9.94
CA LEU A 196 -15.78 -6.20 10.72
C LEU A 196 -15.58 -6.39 12.23
N ALA A 197 -15.80 -7.61 12.73
CA ALA A 197 -15.62 -7.94 14.14
C ALA A 197 -14.16 -7.84 14.62
N ASP A 198 -13.17 -7.95 13.71
CA ASP A 198 -11.76 -7.96 14.06
C ASP A 198 -11.14 -6.55 14.05
N ILE A 199 -11.84 -5.56 13.48
CA ILE A 199 -11.30 -4.19 13.31
C ILE A 199 -10.99 -3.55 14.66
N GLU A 200 -11.84 -3.71 15.67
CA GLU A 200 -11.61 -3.16 17.00
C GLU A 200 -10.37 -3.73 17.69
N GLY A 201 -9.94 -4.93 17.32
CA GLY A 201 -8.74 -5.60 17.82
C GLY A 201 -7.43 -5.20 17.11
N LEU A 202 -7.49 -4.37 16.07
CA LEU A 202 -6.30 -3.93 15.35
C LEU A 202 -5.42 -3.01 16.19
N LYS A 203 -4.13 -2.95 15.85
CA LYS A 203 -3.21 -1.97 16.43
C LYS A 203 -3.74 -0.55 16.19
N PRO A 204 -3.57 0.36 17.17
CA PRO A 204 -4.01 1.75 16.99
C PRO A 204 -3.49 2.41 15.71
N GLU A 205 -2.25 2.09 15.31
CA GLU A 205 -1.63 2.59 14.07
C GLU A 205 -2.44 2.26 12.81
N VAL A 206 -3.20 1.19 12.83
CA VAL A 206 -4.05 0.75 11.71
C VAL A 206 -5.47 1.25 11.90
N LYS A 207 -6.06 0.92 13.06
CA LYS A 207 -7.48 1.21 13.34
C LYS A 207 -7.81 2.70 13.29
N ASP A 208 -6.94 3.54 13.87
CA ASP A 208 -7.23 4.96 14.07
C ASP A 208 -6.71 5.85 12.92
N TYR A 209 -5.85 5.31 12.04
CA TYR A 209 -5.16 6.12 11.03
C TYR A 209 -5.28 5.63 9.59
N ASP A 210 -5.70 4.39 9.36
CA ASP A 210 -6.00 3.92 8.00
C ASP A 210 -7.50 4.07 7.71
N PRO A 211 -7.90 4.37 6.45
CA PRO A 211 -9.30 4.54 6.12
C PRO A 211 -10.06 3.21 6.27
N MET A 212 -11.21 3.26 6.93
CA MET A 212 -12.07 2.10 7.16
C MET A 212 -12.42 1.36 5.87
N LEU A 213 -12.62 2.09 4.76
CA LEU A 213 -12.90 1.53 3.44
C LEU A 213 -11.77 0.64 2.91
N ALA A 214 -10.54 0.89 3.31
CA ALA A 214 -9.39 0.07 2.91
C ALA A 214 -9.16 -1.15 3.83
N LEU A 215 -9.87 -1.24 4.97
CA LEU A 215 -9.71 -2.31 5.95
C LEU A 215 -10.86 -3.30 5.91
N ALA A 216 -12.11 -2.81 5.86
CA ALA A 216 -13.32 -3.60 6.11
C ALA A 216 -13.70 -4.52 4.94
N GLY A 217 -13.46 -5.83 5.10
CA GLY A 217 -13.80 -6.88 4.13
C GLY A 217 -15.19 -7.51 4.32
N GLY A 218 -16.10 -6.86 5.07
CA GLY A 218 -17.41 -7.41 5.42
C GLY A 218 -17.36 -8.37 6.62
N ASP A 219 -18.44 -9.10 6.86
CA ASP A 219 -18.58 -9.93 8.05
C ASP A 219 -17.51 -11.04 8.17
N ASP A 220 -17.11 -11.61 7.04
CA ASP A 220 -16.16 -12.73 7.00
C ASP A 220 -14.80 -12.35 6.31
N GLY A 221 -14.63 -11.07 5.94
CA GLY A 221 -13.45 -10.57 5.27
C GLY A 221 -13.29 -11.04 3.81
N LEU A 222 -14.39 -11.47 3.16
CA LEU A 222 -14.36 -11.98 1.78
C LEU A 222 -15.29 -11.21 0.84
N LEU A 223 -15.95 -10.17 1.33
CA LEU A 223 -16.94 -9.42 0.53
C LEU A 223 -16.31 -8.86 -0.76
N SER A 224 -15.16 -8.22 -0.65
CA SER A 224 -14.46 -7.63 -1.80
C SER A 224 -14.06 -8.66 -2.85
N TYR A 225 -13.59 -9.84 -2.44
CA TYR A 225 -13.24 -10.92 -3.38
C TYR A 225 -14.45 -11.42 -4.16
N ARG A 226 -15.63 -11.54 -3.51
CA ARG A 226 -16.89 -11.92 -4.21
C ARG A 226 -17.29 -10.85 -5.21
N GLN A 227 -17.20 -9.57 -4.84
CA GLN A 227 -17.51 -8.46 -5.74
C GLN A 227 -16.54 -8.41 -6.93
N ILE A 228 -15.24 -8.55 -6.69
CA ILE A 228 -14.22 -8.60 -7.75
C ILE A 228 -14.50 -9.77 -8.70
N ALA A 229 -14.81 -10.97 -8.19
CA ALA A 229 -15.11 -12.13 -9.03
C ALA A 229 -16.28 -11.89 -9.98
N MET A 230 -17.27 -11.06 -9.59
CA MET A 230 -18.42 -10.70 -10.43
C MET A 230 -18.05 -9.73 -11.56
N VAL A 231 -17.08 -8.86 -11.35
CA VAL A 231 -16.72 -7.80 -12.31
C VAL A 231 -15.49 -8.12 -13.16
N LEU A 232 -14.66 -9.07 -12.75
CA LEU A 232 -13.51 -9.51 -13.57
C LEU A 232 -13.86 -9.87 -15.02
N PRO A 233 -15.00 -10.53 -15.33
CA PRO A 233 -15.37 -10.82 -16.72
C PRO A 233 -15.54 -9.57 -17.59
N LEU A 234 -15.77 -8.40 -16.98
CA LEU A 234 -15.92 -7.13 -17.70
C LEU A 234 -14.58 -6.53 -18.11
N VAL A 235 -13.53 -6.77 -17.33
CA VAL A 235 -12.25 -6.08 -17.45
C VAL A 235 -11.05 -6.98 -17.76
N LEU A 236 -11.07 -8.26 -17.37
CA LEU A 236 -9.98 -9.18 -17.63
C LEU A 236 -10.12 -9.79 -19.03
N ASP A 237 -9.05 -9.79 -19.80
CA ASP A 237 -9.03 -10.39 -21.14
C ASP A 237 -9.02 -11.93 -21.07
N ALA A 238 -9.41 -12.61 -22.15
CA ALA A 238 -9.29 -14.05 -22.25
C ALA A 238 -7.82 -14.48 -22.14
N GLY A 239 -7.55 -15.43 -21.24
CA GLY A 239 -6.17 -15.82 -20.90
C GLY A 239 -5.41 -14.81 -20.05
N GLY A 240 -6.00 -13.68 -19.70
CA GLY A 240 -5.43 -12.69 -18.79
C GLY A 240 -5.25 -13.21 -17.36
N ALA A 241 -4.40 -12.55 -16.59
CA ALA A 241 -4.05 -12.96 -15.23
C ALA A 241 -4.62 -12.00 -14.17
N PHE A 242 -5.22 -12.56 -13.13
CA PHE A 242 -5.62 -11.82 -11.93
C PHE A 242 -4.73 -12.22 -10.75
N TYR A 243 -4.18 -11.21 -10.05
CA TYR A 243 -3.40 -11.39 -8.85
C TYR A 243 -4.11 -10.70 -7.68
N ALA A 244 -4.49 -11.48 -6.68
CA ALA A 244 -5.15 -10.99 -5.48
C ALA A 244 -4.20 -11.07 -4.29
N GLU A 245 -3.97 -9.94 -3.60
CA GLU A 245 -3.45 -10.00 -2.24
C GLU A 245 -4.52 -10.55 -1.30
N ILE A 246 -4.10 -11.36 -0.32
CA ILE A 246 -5.00 -11.99 0.64
C ILE A 246 -4.52 -11.81 2.10
N GLY A 247 -5.48 -11.75 3.00
CA GLY A 247 -5.20 -11.85 4.43
C GLY A 247 -4.73 -13.27 4.79
N LYS A 248 -3.98 -13.38 5.89
CA LYS A 248 -3.52 -14.66 6.43
C LYS A 248 -4.69 -15.63 6.63
N ASP A 249 -4.47 -16.91 6.34
CA ASP A 249 -5.40 -18.03 6.52
C ASP A 249 -6.72 -17.90 5.71
N LYS A 250 -6.70 -17.14 4.60
CA LYS A 250 -7.87 -16.96 3.70
C LYS A 250 -7.72 -17.67 2.34
N GLU A 251 -6.57 -18.29 2.08
CA GLU A 251 -6.19 -18.81 0.76
C GLU A 251 -7.23 -19.76 0.18
N GLU A 252 -7.70 -20.75 0.92
CA GLU A 252 -8.63 -21.76 0.41
C GLU A 252 -10.00 -21.16 0.09
N ARG A 253 -10.47 -20.24 0.95
CA ARG A 253 -11.77 -19.58 0.73
C ARG A 253 -11.73 -18.65 -0.47
N VAL A 254 -10.63 -17.91 -0.67
CA VAL A 254 -10.46 -17.05 -1.84
C VAL A 254 -10.28 -17.88 -3.11
N LYS A 255 -9.51 -18.97 -3.07
CA LYS A 255 -9.41 -19.93 -4.20
C LYS A 255 -10.80 -20.45 -4.60
N GLU A 256 -11.61 -20.83 -3.63
CA GLU A 256 -12.96 -21.34 -3.87
C GLU A 256 -13.85 -20.31 -4.59
N ILE A 257 -13.80 -19.02 -4.18
CA ILE A 257 -14.59 -17.95 -4.79
C ILE A 257 -14.25 -17.83 -6.28
N PHE A 258 -12.98 -17.70 -6.63
CA PHE A 258 -12.58 -17.48 -8.02
C PHE A 258 -12.72 -18.73 -8.89
N THR A 259 -12.45 -19.93 -8.36
CA THR A 259 -12.63 -21.18 -9.11
C THR A 259 -14.10 -21.46 -9.40
N LYS A 260 -15.02 -21.21 -8.46
CA LYS A 260 -16.47 -21.28 -8.70
C LYS A 260 -16.96 -20.26 -9.73
N SER A 261 -16.25 -19.14 -9.88
CA SER A 261 -16.53 -18.11 -10.88
C SER A 261 -15.86 -18.40 -12.24
N GLY A 262 -15.26 -19.58 -12.43
CA GLY A 262 -14.69 -20.03 -13.69
C GLY A 262 -13.20 -19.70 -13.91
N TYR A 263 -12.51 -19.07 -12.93
CA TYR A 263 -11.09 -18.75 -13.04
C TYR A 263 -10.21 -19.94 -12.63
N ALA A 264 -9.18 -20.20 -13.42
CA ALA A 264 -8.25 -21.27 -13.11
C ALA A 264 -7.18 -20.82 -12.11
N PHE A 265 -7.18 -21.36 -10.89
CA PHE A 265 -6.07 -21.15 -9.95
C PHE A 265 -4.76 -21.67 -10.55
N LYS A 266 -3.69 -20.87 -10.45
CA LYS A 266 -2.37 -21.19 -11.01
C LYS A 266 -1.28 -21.31 -9.98
N LYS A 267 -1.19 -20.36 -9.04
CA LYS A 267 -0.05 -20.29 -8.13
C LYS A 267 -0.37 -19.42 -6.91
N GLU A 268 0.30 -19.73 -5.82
CA GLU A 268 0.39 -18.89 -4.63
C GLU A 268 1.81 -18.36 -4.45
N TYR A 269 1.92 -17.18 -3.85
CA TYR A 269 3.20 -16.55 -3.53
C TYR A 269 3.22 -16.16 -2.06
N LYS A 270 4.39 -16.37 -1.43
CA LYS A 270 4.60 -16.14 -0.01
C LYS A 270 5.45 -14.91 0.21
N ASP A 271 5.15 -14.17 1.27
CA ASP A 271 6.00 -13.11 1.77
C ASP A 271 7.32 -13.68 2.36
N LEU A 272 8.21 -12.78 2.78
CA LEU A 272 9.49 -13.14 3.40
C LEU A 272 9.32 -13.90 4.74
N GLY A 273 8.16 -13.79 5.37
CA GLY A 273 7.78 -14.53 6.58
C GLY A 273 7.23 -15.94 6.29
N GLY A 274 7.08 -16.31 4.99
CA GLY A 274 6.54 -17.60 4.57
C GLY A 274 5.02 -17.69 4.58
N ILE A 275 4.31 -16.57 4.77
CA ILE A 275 2.84 -16.48 4.76
C ILE A 275 2.38 -16.29 3.32
N ILE A 276 1.35 -17.03 2.87
CA ILE A 276 0.74 -16.84 1.56
C ILE A 276 0.06 -15.46 1.53
N ARG A 277 0.51 -14.60 0.61
CA ARG A 277 0.00 -13.25 0.44
C ARG A 277 -0.68 -13.01 -0.90
N VAL A 278 -0.32 -13.75 -1.93
CA VAL A 278 -0.86 -13.51 -3.27
C VAL A 278 -1.31 -14.81 -3.91
N LEU A 279 -2.48 -14.77 -4.51
CA LEU A 279 -3.01 -15.85 -5.35
C LEU A 279 -3.13 -15.37 -6.79
N LYS A 280 -2.65 -16.22 -7.74
CA LYS A 280 -2.76 -15.98 -9.17
C LYS A 280 -3.86 -16.87 -9.78
N PHE A 281 -4.71 -16.24 -10.57
CA PHE A 281 -5.75 -16.91 -11.37
C PHE A 281 -5.61 -16.53 -12.84
N LEU A 282 -6.08 -17.40 -13.74
CA LEU A 282 -6.22 -17.08 -15.17
C LEU A 282 -7.67 -17.08 -15.57
N SER A 283 -8.02 -16.13 -16.45
CA SER A 283 -9.28 -16.10 -17.16
C SER A 283 -9.39 -17.29 -18.11
N PRO A 284 -10.61 -17.85 -18.29
CA PRO A 284 -10.86 -18.88 -19.28
C PRO A 284 -10.58 -18.39 -20.71
#